data_bce1aac7f2cc47ce3f1d17a81c07ab27
#
_entry.id   bce1aac7f2cc47ce3f1d17a81c07ab27
#
_cell.length_a   1.000
_cell.length_b   1.000
_cell.length_c   1.000
_cell.angle_alpha   90.00
_cell.angle_beta   90.00
_cell.angle_gamma   90.00
#
_symmetry.space_group_name_H-M   'P 1'
#
loop_
_entity.id
_entity.type
_entity.pdbx_description
1 polymer ?
#
loop_
_entity_poly.entity_id
_entity_poly.type
_entity_poly.pdbx_seq_one_letter_code
_entity_poly.pdbx_strand_id
1 'polypeptide(L)' 'MFSNNEREATIQYSSNGYKIVNYGTYTLCAVSGQKIPIDDLKYWNHHRQEAYASCELSYRRELECNPHLRQLLKIANETP' A
#
# COMPACT_ATOMS: atom_id res chain seq x y z
N MET A 1 27.84 -11.13 8.04
CA MET A 1 27.54 -10.83 7.79
C MET A 1 27.07 -10.30 7.17
N PHE A 2 26.82 -10.32 6.76
CA PHE A 2 26.55 -9.74 6.16
C PHE A 2 25.77 -9.05 6.28
N SER A 3 25.99 -8.59 6.11
CA SER A 3 25.44 -7.65 6.40
C SER A 3 24.31 -7.25 5.73
N ASN A 4 23.36 -7.36 6.13
CA ASN A 4 22.25 -7.01 5.65
C ASN A 4 21.98 -5.69 6.04
N ASN A 5 22.24 -4.77 5.25
CA ASN A 5 21.90 -3.40 5.50
C ASN A 5 20.45 -3.10 5.23
N GLU A 6 19.67 -4.11 4.91
CA GLU A 6 18.26 -3.90 4.70
C GLU A 6 17.55 -3.66 6.00
N ARG A 7 16.80 -2.60 6.05
CA ARG A 7 16.04 -2.22 7.22
C ARG A 7 14.73 -1.64 6.75
N GLU A 8 13.66 -1.95 7.44
CA GLU A 8 12.35 -1.40 7.09
C GLU A 8 12.29 0.07 7.46
N ALA A 9 11.86 0.89 6.52
CA ALA A 9 11.67 2.31 6.76
C ALA A 9 10.36 2.56 7.45
N THR A 10 10.32 3.58 8.31
CA THR A 10 9.06 4.07 8.86
C THR A 10 8.67 5.29 8.05
N ILE A 11 7.49 5.24 7.43
CA ILE A 11 7.05 6.27 6.51
C ILE A 11 5.72 6.85 6.95
N GLN A 12 5.60 8.16 6.83
CA GLN A 12 4.35 8.85 7.07
C GLN A 12 3.81 9.29 5.72
N TYR A 13 2.60 8.86 5.38
CA TYR A 13 2.00 9.12 4.08
C TYR A 13 1.03 10.30 4.14
N SER A 14 1.01 11.09 3.08
CA SER A 14 0.04 12.15 2.93
C SER A 14 -0.63 12.00 1.57
N SER A 15 -1.61 12.85 1.29
CA SER A 15 -2.36 12.72 0.04
C SER A 15 -1.50 12.99 -1.19
N ASN A 16 -0.45 13.80 -1.04
CA ASN A 16 0.38 14.15 -2.20
C ASN A 16 1.84 13.75 -2.05
N GLY A 17 2.17 12.89 -1.11
CA GLY A 17 3.54 12.43 -0.97
C GLY A 17 3.75 11.67 0.31
N TYR A 18 5.01 11.42 0.63
CA TYR A 18 5.35 10.74 1.87
C TYR A 18 6.63 11.31 2.45
N LYS A 19 6.82 11.01 3.73
CA LYS A 19 7.97 11.48 4.46
C LYS A 19 8.57 10.30 5.21
N ILE A 20 9.89 10.14 5.11
CA ILE A 20 10.56 9.05 5.80
C ILE A 20 10.87 9.51 7.23
N VAL A 21 10.26 8.85 8.19
CA VAL A 21 10.45 9.15 9.60
C VAL A 21 11.71 8.48 10.11
N ASN A 22 11.87 7.20 9.80
CA ASN A 22 13.08 6.46 10.12
C ASN A 22 13.61 5.84 8.85
N TYR A 23 14.90 5.98 8.61
CA TYR A 23 15.50 5.47 7.40
C TYR A 23 15.43 3.97 7.27
N GLY A 24 15.27 3.54 6.05
CA GLY A 24 15.31 2.15 5.68
C GLY A 24 15.37 2.05 4.18
N THR A 25 15.49 0.84 3.65
CA THR A 25 15.60 0.61 2.22
C THR A 25 14.30 0.15 1.59
N TYR A 26 13.33 -0.24 2.41
CA TYR A 26 12.06 -0.76 1.91
C TYR A 26 10.94 -0.52 2.91
N THR A 27 9.72 -0.67 2.44
CA THR A 27 8.55 -0.77 3.33
C THR A 27 7.76 -1.99 2.89
N LEU A 28 6.76 -2.39 3.67
CA LEU A 28 6.01 -3.61 3.38
C LEU A 28 4.63 -3.28 2.82
N CYS A 29 4.22 -4.08 1.86
CA CYS A 29 2.86 -3.98 1.32
C CYS A 29 1.88 -4.47 2.37
N ALA A 30 0.84 -3.69 2.63
CA ALA A 30 -0.14 -4.03 3.65
C ALA A 30 -0.99 -5.24 3.28
N VAL A 31 -1.08 -5.57 1.99
CA VAL A 31 -1.90 -6.68 1.52
C VAL A 31 -1.09 -7.95 1.37
N SER A 32 0.05 -7.87 0.70
CA SER A 32 0.83 -9.06 0.36
C SER A 32 2.00 -9.33 1.28
N GLY A 33 2.43 -8.35 2.07
CA GLY A 33 3.61 -8.47 2.90
C GLY A 33 4.91 -8.39 2.13
N GLN A 34 4.80 -8.06 0.85
CA GLN A 34 5.93 -7.98 -0.05
C GLN A 34 6.77 -6.76 0.26
N LYS A 35 8.09 -6.88 0.16
CA LYS A 35 8.97 -5.72 0.34
C LYS A 35 8.85 -4.80 -0.86
N ILE A 36 8.70 -3.52 -0.57
CA ILE A 36 8.63 -2.48 -1.59
C ILE A 36 9.84 -1.59 -1.43
N PRO A 37 10.81 -1.65 -2.34
CA PRO A 37 11.94 -0.72 -2.26
C PRO A 37 11.44 0.71 -2.27
N ILE A 38 12.07 1.57 -1.51
CA ILE A 38 11.60 2.96 -1.39
C ILE A 38 11.52 3.63 -2.76
N ASP A 39 12.45 3.31 -3.65
CA ASP A 39 12.46 3.89 -4.99
C ASP A 39 11.27 3.44 -5.84
N ASP A 40 10.65 2.34 -5.46
CA ASP A 40 9.49 1.80 -6.19
C ASP A 40 8.17 2.11 -5.49
N LEU A 41 8.18 2.87 -4.43
CA LEU A 41 6.98 3.18 -3.67
C LEU A 41 6.11 4.17 -4.43
N LYS A 42 4.96 3.72 -4.89
CA LYS A 42 4.05 4.51 -5.70
C LYS A 42 2.63 4.53 -5.21
N TYR A 43 2.21 3.51 -4.50
CA TYR A 43 0.81 3.36 -4.10
C TYR A 43 0.69 3.30 -2.59
N TRP A 44 -0.14 4.17 -2.02
CA TRP A 44 -0.36 4.19 -0.58
C TRP A 44 -1.72 4.80 -0.29
N ASN A 45 -2.14 4.63 0.97
CA ASN A 45 -3.36 5.27 1.46
C ASN A 45 -2.99 6.04 2.72
N HIS A 46 -3.18 7.35 2.70
CA HIS A 46 -2.75 8.19 3.82
C HIS A 46 -3.70 8.09 5.01
N HIS A 47 -4.94 7.74 4.79
CA HIS A 47 -5.88 7.57 5.90
C HIS A 47 -5.53 6.32 6.71
N ARG A 48 -5.17 5.24 6.02
CA ARG A 48 -4.78 3.99 6.67
C ARG A 48 -3.29 3.91 6.96
N GLN A 49 -2.50 4.83 6.42
CA GLN A 49 -1.05 4.84 6.58
C GLN A 49 -0.44 3.52 6.13
N GLU A 50 -0.76 3.12 4.92
CA GLU A 50 -0.34 1.85 4.33
C GLU A 50 0.22 2.05 2.94
N ALA A 51 1.17 1.17 2.57
CA ALA A 51 1.71 1.13 1.23
C ALA A 51 1.27 -0.15 0.54
N TYR A 52 1.28 -0.12 -0.79
CA TYR A 52 0.86 -1.26 -1.61
C TYR A 52 1.89 -1.47 -2.71
N ALA A 53 2.19 -2.74 -2.99
CA ALA A 53 3.21 -3.08 -3.98
C ALA A 53 2.76 -2.82 -5.41
N SER A 54 1.45 -2.80 -5.66
CA SER A 54 0.94 -2.57 -6.99
C SER A 54 -0.41 -1.88 -6.93
N CYS A 55 -0.84 -1.36 -8.07
CA CYS A 55 -2.15 -0.76 -8.21
C CYS A 55 -3.25 -1.78 -7.91
N GLU A 56 -3.04 -3.00 -8.34
CA GLU A 56 -3.97 -4.09 -8.14
C GLU A 56 -4.19 -4.38 -6.66
N LEU A 57 -3.10 -4.41 -5.89
CA LEU A 57 -3.17 -4.65 -4.46
C LEU A 57 -3.82 -3.48 -3.73
N SER A 58 -3.56 -2.27 -4.19
CA SER A 58 -4.20 -1.08 -3.65
C SER A 58 -5.72 -1.16 -3.84
N TYR A 59 -6.14 -1.56 -5.03
CA TYR A 59 -7.54 -1.69 -5.36
C TYR A 59 -8.21 -2.79 -4.51
N ARG A 60 -7.52 -3.92 -4.36
CA ARG A 60 -8.03 -5.02 -3.56
C ARG A 60 -8.24 -4.58 -2.11
N ARG A 61 -7.29 -3.83 -1.57
CA ARG A 61 -7.38 -3.34 -0.20
C ARG A 61 -8.57 -2.39 -0.06
N GLU A 62 -8.79 -1.56 -1.06
CA GLU A 62 -9.91 -0.63 -1.06
C GLU A 62 -11.22 -1.38 -1.01
N LEU A 63 -11.33 -2.45 -1.76
CA LEU A 63 -12.53 -3.29 -1.76
C LEU A 63 -12.76 -3.93 -0.39
N GLU A 64 -11.69 -4.35 0.27
CA GLU A 64 -11.78 -4.95 1.59
C GLU A 64 -12.23 -3.95 2.66
N CYS A 65 -11.73 -2.73 2.56
CA CYS A 65 -11.97 -1.72 3.58
C CYS A 65 -13.20 -0.87 3.33
N ASN A 66 -13.78 -0.99 2.13
CA ASN A 66 -14.92 -0.17 1.75
C ASN A 66 -16.04 -1.05 1.24
N PRO A 67 -16.91 -1.53 2.14
CA PRO A 67 -18.01 -2.41 1.72
C PRO A 67 -18.95 -1.77 0.72
N HIS A 68 -19.12 -0.44 0.82
CA HIS A 68 -20.00 0.28 -0.09
C HIS A 68 -19.49 0.19 -1.52
N LEU A 69 -18.18 0.37 -1.71
CA LEU A 69 -17.59 0.26 -3.03
C LEU A 69 -17.74 -1.15 -3.59
N ARG A 70 -17.53 -2.16 -2.76
CA ARG A 70 -17.67 -3.55 -3.16
C ARG A 70 -19.09 -3.85 -3.60
N GLN A 71 -20.08 -3.30 -2.90
CA GLN A 71 -21.47 -3.49 -3.23
C GLN A 71 -21.82 -2.84 -4.56
N LEU A 72 -21.29 -1.64 -4.82
CA LEU A 72 -21.51 -0.96 -6.08
C LEU A 72 -20.95 -1.75 -7.25
N LEU A 73 -19.76 -2.31 -7.08
CA LEU A 73 -19.14 -3.13 -8.13
C LEU A 73 -19.93 -4.40 -8.38
N LYS A 74 -20.44 -5.00 -7.31
CA LYS A 74 -21.25 -6.20 -7.43
C LYS A 74 -22.51 -5.92 -8.25
N ILE A 75 -23.19 -4.81 -7.97
CA ILE A 75 -24.37 -4.42 -8.69
C ILE A 75 -24.05 -4.19 -10.16
N ALA A 76 -22.93 -3.53 -10.45
CA ALA A 76 -22.52 -3.28 -11.82
C ALA A 76 -22.26 -4.57 -12.56
N ASN A 77 -21.67 -5.55 -11.89
CA ASN A 77 -21.38 -6.84 -12.51
C ASN A 77 -22.62 -7.69 -12.72
N GLU A 78 -23.65 -7.47 -11.93
CA GLU A 78 -24.88 -8.23 -12.04
C GLU A 78 -25.84 -7.64 -13.07
N THR A 79 -25.59 -6.44 -13.53
CA THR A 79 -26.45 -5.80 -14.49
C THR A 79 -26.19 -6.38 -15.87
N PRO A 80 -27.20 -6.93 -16.55
CA PRO A 80 -27.00 -7.49 -17.87
C PRO A 80 -26.65 -6.44 -18.91
#